data_9b08db7535a4293e42338ceabd13f577
#
_entry.id   9b08db7535a4293e42338ceabd13f577
#
_cell.length_a   1.000
_cell.length_b   1.000
_cell.length_c   1.000
_cell.angle_alpha   90.00
_cell.angle_beta   90.00
_cell.angle_gamma   90.00
#
_symmetry.space_group_name_H-M   'P 1'
#
loop_
_entity.id
_entity.type
_entity.pdbx_description
1 polymer ?
#
loop_
_entity_poly.entity_id
_entity_poly.type
_entity_poly.pdbx_seq_one_letter_code
_entity_poly.pdbx_strand_id
1 'polypeptide(L)'
;MATMEDVAKAAKVSRATVSRVLSNYPSIKPETRQQVMYWVRELHYEPNQVAQNLAGHHTNLIGVLFSDLSNPLYAALSTAIIREAEREGYSVIVGDAQRERAREVNIINSFKRRKVDGIIVRAIGRPNEKLYKELSIPMVSLYKVIGHKNIIISSEEGGAQVARHFYGTGRVRVGYLGPTSALYGNDKLAGLQAGLDSCGLQIEKILPCNQHETAENQKAYQIFTEYLQGNDPRAVNAWFAHSDIAASDIIRALMEHGVQVPQEVSVCGYNDTLLARKMIPSLTSVASPVDEMARNAIALLLKE
;
A
#
# COMPACT_ATOMS: atom_id res chain seq x y z
N MET A 1 8.59 12.56 37.10
CA MET A 1 9.30 12.47 35.83
C MET A 1 10.40 13.50 35.80
N ALA A 2 11.65 13.13 35.51
CA ALA A 2 12.73 14.08 35.39
C ALA A 2 12.50 15.06 34.25
N THR A 3 12.93 16.29 34.38
CA THR A 3 12.83 17.35 33.40
C THR A 3 14.16 17.65 32.74
N MET A 4 14.18 18.35 31.61
CA MET A 4 15.42 18.84 30.99
C MET A 4 16.21 19.76 31.94
N GLU A 5 15.52 20.47 32.83
CA GLU A 5 16.11 21.32 33.87
C GLU A 5 16.85 20.50 34.92
N ASP A 6 16.32 19.37 35.33
CA ASP A 6 16.97 18.47 36.29
C ASP A 6 18.25 17.87 35.71
N VAL A 7 18.22 17.47 34.43
CA VAL A 7 19.44 17.03 33.71
C VAL A 7 20.48 18.15 33.63
N ALA A 8 20.04 19.37 33.30
CA ALA A 8 20.94 20.52 33.20
C ALA A 8 21.63 20.84 34.53
N LYS A 9 20.87 20.81 35.64
CA LYS A 9 21.43 21.01 37.01
C LYS A 9 22.40 19.90 37.38
N ALA A 10 22.06 18.64 37.17
CA ALA A 10 22.91 17.50 37.50
C ALA A 10 24.19 17.49 36.65
N ALA A 11 24.09 17.78 35.38
CA ALA A 11 25.21 17.86 34.45
C ALA A 11 26.01 19.21 34.58
N LYS A 12 25.58 20.14 35.41
CA LYS A 12 26.19 21.49 35.60
C LYS A 12 26.36 22.24 34.26
N VAL A 13 25.38 22.15 33.39
CA VAL A 13 25.37 22.85 32.10
C VAL A 13 24.06 23.62 31.92
N SER A 14 23.98 24.45 30.89
CA SER A 14 22.74 25.14 30.59
C SER A 14 21.72 24.20 29.96
N ARG A 15 20.41 24.49 30.11
CA ARG A 15 19.31 23.78 29.39
C ARG A 15 19.53 23.79 27.88
N ALA A 16 20.07 24.89 27.32
CA ALA A 16 20.43 24.97 25.91
C ALA A 16 21.52 23.96 25.52
N THR A 17 22.50 23.71 26.41
CA THR A 17 23.54 22.71 26.19
C THR A 17 22.95 21.29 26.19
N VAL A 18 22.06 20.98 27.13
CA VAL A 18 21.36 19.69 27.17
C VAL A 18 20.58 19.48 25.87
N SER A 19 19.80 20.48 25.44
CA SER A 19 19.06 20.43 24.18
C SER A 19 19.96 20.16 22.97
N ARG A 20 21.11 20.85 22.87
CA ARG A 20 22.08 20.65 21.80
C ARG A 20 22.72 19.26 21.82
N VAL A 21 22.98 18.71 23.01
CA VAL A 21 23.49 17.34 23.15
C VAL A 21 22.47 16.33 22.66
N LEU A 22 21.21 16.49 23.06
CA LEU A 22 20.12 15.60 22.69
C LEU A 22 19.77 15.66 21.18
N SER A 23 19.94 16.84 20.56
CA SER A 23 19.80 17.03 19.11
C SER A 23 21.05 16.69 18.29
N ASN A 24 22.04 16.07 18.92
CA ASN A 24 23.30 15.65 18.30
C ASN A 24 24.10 16.76 17.61
N TYR A 25 24.03 18.00 18.14
CA TYR A 25 24.67 19.16 17.55
C TYR A 25 26.22 18.98 17.46
N PRO A 26 26.84 19.24 16.28
CA PRO A 26 28.23 18.84 16.02
C PRO A 26 29.28 19.55 16.89
N SER A 27 29.04 20.78 17.32
CA SER A 27 30.03 21.60 18.01
C SER A 27 30.06 21.42 19.55
N ILE A 28 29.42 20.36 20.07
CA ILE A 28 29.49 20.03 21.51
C ILE A 28 30.71 19.15 21.77
N LYS A 29 31.53 19.58 22.77
CA LYS A 29 32.70 18.82 23.20
C LYS A 29 32.33 17.41 23.64
N PRO A 30 33.14 16.39 23.32
CA PRO A 30 32.87 14.99 23.67
C PRO A 30 32.62 14.77 25.18
N GLU A 31 33.39 15.44 26.02
CA GLU A 31 33.29 15.34 27.48
C GLU A 31 31.93 15.87 27.98
N THR A 32 31.50 17.01 27.45
CA THR A 32 30.18 17.58 27.76
C THR A 32 29.04 16.66 27.32
N ARG A 33 29.18 16.06 26.14
CA ARG A 33 28.20 15.10 25.63
C ARG A 33 28.09 13.86 26.53
N GLN A 34 29.25 13.30 26.94
CA GLN A 34 29.28 12.13 27.84
C GLN A 34 28.64 12.44 29.18
N GLN A 35 28.96 13.60 29.76
CA GLN A 35 28.42 14.06 31.05
C GLN A 35 26.88 14.22 31.00
N VAL A 36 26.35 14.88 29.97
CA VAL A 36 24.90 15.05 29.80
C VAL A 36 24.22 13.71 29.59
N MET A 37 24.76 12.85 28.72
CA MET A 37 24.19 11.54 28.44
C MET A 37 24.26 10.58 29.64
N TYR A 38 25.23 10.74 30.52
CA TYR A 38 25.27 10.03 31.80
C TYR A 38 24.07 10.43 32.69
N TRP A 39 23.81 11.72 32.88
CA TRP A 39 22.69 12.17 33.69
C TRP A 39 21.31 11.95 33.05
N VAL A 40 21.20 11.94 31.73
CA VAL A 40 20.00 11.52 31.03
C VAL A 40 19.62 10.10 31.42
N ARG A 41 20.60 9.17 31.48
CA ARG A 41 20.39 7.77 31.87
C ARG A 41 20.10 7.62 33.37
N GLU A 42 20.87 8.24 34.24
CA GLU A 42 20.70 8.15 35.68
C GLU A 42 19.37 8.70 36.19
N LEU A 43 18.91 9.77 35.57
CA LEU A 43 17.63 10.39 35.91
C LEU A 43 16.43 9.78 35.14
N HIS A 44 16.67 8.78 34.30
CA HIS A 44 15.66 8.21 33.41
C HIS A 44 14.88 9.30 32.66
N TYR A 45 15.63 10.33 32.20
CA TYR A 45 15.02 11.44 31.47
C TYR A 45 14.69 11.01 30.02
N GLU A 46 13.43 11.02 29.70
CA GLU A 46 12.95 10.86 28.34
C GLU A 46 12.68 12.23 27.71
N PRO A 47 13.34 12.58 26.60
CA PRO A 47 13.10 13.83 25.90
C PRO A 47 11.63 13.92 25.47
N ASN A 48 10.94 14.97 25.89
CA ASN A 48 9.57 15.22 25.45
C ASN A 48 9.59 15.62 23.96
N GLN A 49 9.21 14.70 23.10
CA GLN A 49 9.14 14.93 21.65
C GLN A 49 8.24 16.12 21.29
N VAL A 50 7.16 16.38 22.05
CA VAL A 50 6.29 17.54 21.83
C VAL A 50 7.05 18.84 22.04
N ALA A 51 7.94 18.90 23.05
CA ALA A 51 8.78 20.07 23.30
C ALA A 51 9.91 20.22 22.25
N GLN A 52 10.46 19.11 21.76
CA GLN A 52 11.45 19.12 20.67
C GLN A 52 10.80 19.54 19.34
N ASN A 53 9.60 19.06 19.04
CA ASN A 53 8.84 19.43 17.84
C ASN A 53 8.40 20.90 17.84
N LEU A 54 8.25 21.52 19.04
CA LEU A 54 8.00 22.96 19.17
C LEU A 54 9.26 23.81 18.89
N ALA A 55 10.45 23.26 19.12
CA ALA A 55 11.72 23.93 18.89
C ALA A 55 12.32 23.66 17.48
N GLY A 56 11.95 22.54 16.85
CA GLY A 56 12.33 22.16 15.50
C GLY A 56 11.09 22.04 14.61
N HIS A 57 11.19 22.44 13.34
CA HIS A 57 10.07 22.44 12.41
C HIS A 57 9.64 21.03 11.94
N HIS A 58 10.29 19.95 12.40
CA HIS A 58 10.04 18.56 11.99
C HIS A 58 9.52 17.72 13.14
N THR A 59 8.54 16.86 12.82
CA THR A 59 7.94 15.93 13.80
C THR A 59 8.50 14.52 13.69
N ASN A 60 9.26 14.24 12.65
CA ASN A 60 9.71 12.90 12.23
C ASN A 60 8.53 11.90 12.13
N LEU A 61 7.38 12.40 11.70
CA LEU A 61 6.17 11.61 11.49
C LEU A 61 5.77 11.64 10.02
N ILE A 62 5.47 10.47 9.47
CA ILE A 62 4.87 10.32 8.15
C ILE A 62 3.46 9.75 8.32
N GLY A 63 2.48 10.39 7.68
CA GLY A 63 1.13 9.87 7.57
C GLY A 63 1.00 8.94 6.36
N VAL A 64 0.43 7.76 6.54
CA VAL A 64 0.15 6.84 5.43
C VAL A 64 -1.34 6.53 5.42
N LEU A 65 -2.00 6.82 4.31
CA LEU A 65 -3.44 6.61 4.13
C LEU A 65 -3.68 5.52 3.10
N PHE A 66 -4.39 4.48 3.50
CA PHE A 66 -4.91 3.46 2.59
C PHE A 66 -6.42 3.51 2.50
N SER A 67 -6.92 3.09 1.34
CA SER A 67 -8.37 2.99 1.10
C SER A 67 -9.04 1.90 1.95
N ASP A 68 -8.32 0.80 2.25
CA ASP A 68 -8.87 -0.34 3.00
C ASP A 68 -7.73 -1.28 3.44
N LEU A 69 -7.42 -1.31 4.72
CA LEU A 69 -6.37 -2.17 5.27
C LEU A 69 -6.74 -3.66 5.34
N SER A 70 -7.98 -4.03 5.07
CA SER A 70 -8.35 -5.44 4.95
C SER A 70 -7.76 -6.09 3.69
N ASN A 71 -7.30 -5.28 2.72
CA ASN A 71 -6.60 -5.78 1.54
C ASN A 71 -5.15 -6.18 1.90
N PRO A 72 -4.76 -7.47 1.75
CA PRO A 72 -3.42 -7.96 2.11
C PRO A 72 -2.26 -7.21 1.42
N LEU A 73 -2.47 -6.67 0.21
CA LEU A 73 -1.48 -5.83 -0.46
C LEU A 73 -1.15 -4.58 0.37
N TYR A 74 -2.17 -3.92 0.92
CA TYR A 74 -1.94 -2.68 1.69
C TYR A 74 -1.33 -2.95 3.06
N ALA A 75 -1.64 -4.10 3.66
CA ALA A 75 -0.96 -4.55 4.88
C ALA A 75 0.54 -4.80 4.62
N ALA A 76 0.88 -5.50 3.54
CA ALA A 76 2.27 -5.71 3.14
C ALA A 76 2.99 -4.40 2.83
N LEU A 77 2.33 -3.49 2.10
CA LEU A 77 2.88 -2.18 1.74
C LEU A 77 3.05 -1.28 2.97
N SER A 78 2.11 -1.32 3.94
CA SER A 78 2.26 -0.62 5.23
C SER A 78 3.53 -1.07 5.95
N THR A 79 3.74 -2.38 6.06
CA THR A 79 4.94 -2.94 6.71
C THR A 79 6.22 -2.52 6.00
N ALA A 80 6.24 -2.53 4.67
CA ALA A 80 7.39 -2.10 3.89
C ALA A 80 7.67 -0.60 4.05
N ILE A 81 6.63 0.26 4.02
CA ILE A 81 6.77 1.71 4.23
C ILE A 81 7.27 2.01 5.65
N ILE A 82 6.73 1.35 6.67
CA ILE A 82 7.19 1.53 8.06
C ILE A 82 8.68 1.24 8.16
N ARG A 83 9.13 0.09 7.62
CA ARG A 83 10.54 -0.30 7.64
C ARG A 83 11.45 0.71 6.93
N GLU A 84 11.06 1.23 5.77
CA GLU A 84 11.84 2.22 5.03
C GLU A 84 11.84 3.58 5.74
N ALA A 85 10.71 4.00 6.34
CA ALA A 85 10.63 5.23 7.13
C ALA A 85 11.51 5.17 8.38
N GLU A 86 11.52 4.04 9.09
CA GLU A 86 12.38 3.83 10.27
C GLU A 86 13.88 3.93 9.94
N ARG A 87 14.31 3.48 8.77
CA ARG A 87 15.69 3.62 8.30
C ARG A 87 16.11 5.09 8.14
N GLU A 88 15.15 5.93 7.79
CA GLU A 88 15.34 7.38 7.64
C GLU A 88 15.03 8.16 8.95
N GLY A 89 14.77 7.46 10.06
CA GLY A 89 14.51 8.07 11.38
C GLY A 89 13.07 8.59 11.55
N TYR A 90 12.13 8.16 10.74
CA TYR A 90 10.72 8.55 10.82
C TYR A 90 9.84 7.47 11.44
N SER A 91 8.85 7.91 12.22
CA SER A 91 7.73 7.08 12.66
C SER A 91 6.55 7.21 11.69
N VAL A 92 5.71 6.19 11.61
CA VAL A 92 4.58 6.17 10.68
C VAL A 92 3.26 6.08 11.43
N ILE A 93 2.29 6.89 11.01
CA ILE A 93 0.90 6.81 11.43
C ILE A 93 0.08 6.30 10.25
N VAL A 94 -0.52 5.13 10.39
CA VAL A 94 -1.34 4.53 9.34
C VAL A 94 -2.81 4.88 9.57
N GLY A 95 -3.48 5.33 8.52
CA GLY A 95 -4.91 5.59 8.47
C GLY A 95 -5.61 4.64 7.51
N ASP A 96 -6.74 4.09 7.96
CA ASP A 96 -7.63 3.24 7.18
C ASP A 96 -8.93 3.98 6.87
N ALA A 97 -9.13 4.31 5.60
CA ALA A 97 -10.32 5.02 5.16
C ALA A 97 -11.56 4.13 5.04
N GLN A 98 -11.41 2.79 5.09
CA GLN A 98 -12.51 1.82 4.97
C GLN A 98 -13.44 2.12 3.77
N ARG A 99 -12.83 2.62 2.67
CA ARG A 99 -13.53 3.04 1.44
C ARG A 99 -14.54 4.18 1.60
N GLU A 100 -14.51 4.87 2.76
CA GLU A 100 -15.39 5.99 3.07
C GLU A 100 -14.69 7.33 2.84
N ARG A 101 -15.21 8.14 1.95
CA ARG A 101 -14.67 9.49 1.65
C ARG A 101 -14.61 10.40 2.87
N ALA A 102 -15.61 10.33 3.75
CA ALA A 102 -15.63 11.13 4.97
C ALA A 102 -14.48 10.75 5.90
N ARG A 103 -14.14 9.45 6.00
CA ARG A 103 -13.01 8.97 6.79
C ARG A 103 -11.69 9.41 6.18
N GLU A 104 -11.53 9.34 4.86
CA GLU A 104 -10.36 9.86 4.15
C GLU A 104 -10.07 11.31 4.54
N VAL A 105 -11.09 12.19 4.48
CA VAL A 105 -10.99 13.59 4.89
C VAL A 105 -10.60 13.73 6.36
N ASN A 106 -11.23 12.96 7.25
CA ASN A 106 -10.95 13.01 8.69
C ASN A 106 -9.52 12.59 9.02
N ILE A 107 -9.02 11.56 8.35
CA ILE A 107 -7.63 11.06 8.51
C ILE A 107 -6.64 12.13 8.04
N ILE A 108 -6.83 12.69 6.86
CA ILE A 108 -5.97 13.78 6.35
C ILE A 108 -5.97 14.98 7.31
N ASN A 109 -7.13 15.37 7.83
CA ASN A 109 -7.22 16.44 8.83
C ASN A 109 -6.52 16.06 10.15
N SER A 110 -6.54 14.80 10.54
CA SER A 110 -5.78 14.31 11.70
C SER A 110 -4.27 14.42 11.46
N PHE A 111 -3.78 14.06 10.27
CA PHE A 111 -2.37 14.24 9.89
C PHE A 111 -1.95 15.72 9.92
N LYS A 112 -2.78 16.62 9.39
CA LYS A 112 -2.57 18.09 9.48
C LYS A 112 -2.42 18.55 10.93
N ARG A 113 -3.33 18.14 11.82
CA ARG A 113 -3.27 18.52 13.26
C ARG A 113 -2.04 17.99 13.97
N ARG A 114 -1.56 16.81 13.57
CA ARG A 114 -0.35 16.18 14.11
C ARG A 114 0.92 16.74 13.49
N LYS A 115 0.80 17.63 12.49
CA LYS A 115 1.93 18.24 11.75
C LYS A 115 2.89 17.18 11.21
N VAL A 116 2.36 16.13 10.57
CA VAL A 116 3.22 15.15 9.91
C VAL A 116 4.08 15.84 8.85
N ASP A 117 5.33 15.39 8.68
CA ASP A 117 6.30 16.00 7.77
C ASP A 117 6.00 15.62 6.31
N GLY A 118 5.27 14.53 6.10
CA GLY A 118 4.84 14.10 4.77
C GLY A 118 3.71 13.09 4.82
N ILE A 119 3.06 12.89 3.67
CA ILE A 119 1.92 11.98 3.53
C ILE A 119 2.12 11.06 2.33
N ILE A 120 1.92 9.76 2.53
CA ILE A 120 1.80 8.77 1.45
C ILE A 120 0.35 8.36 1.35
N VAL A 121 -0.24 8.42 0.16
CA VAL A 121 -1.68 8.18 -0.04
C VAL A 121 -1.93 7.12 -1.09
N ARG A 122 -2.80 6.16 -0.77
CA ARG A 122 -3.51 5.33 -1.73
C ARG A 122 -4.98 5.71 -1.67
N ALA A 123 -5.38 6.65 -2.53
CA ALA A 123 -6.70 7.25 -2.53
C ALA A 123 -7.85 6.26 -2.83
N ILE A 124 -9.04 6.60 -2.38
CA ILE A 124 -10.28 5.86 -2.68
C ILE A 124 -10.77 6.26 -4.08
N GLY A 125 -10.78 5.33 -5.01
CA GLY A 125 -11.32 5.57 -6.35
C GLY A 125 -10.75 6.82 -7.03
N ARG A 126 -11.60 7.71 -7.54
CA ARG A 126 -11.15 9.01 -8.02
C ARG A 126 -10.58 9.83 -6.86
N PRO A 127 -9.34 10.34 -6.98
CA PRO A 127 -8.77 11.19 -5.94
C PRO A 127 -9.68 12.37 -5.60
N ASN A 128 -9.76 12.70 -4.32
CA ASN A 128 -10.40 13.94 -3.91
C ASN A 128 -9.47 15.13 -4.24
N GLU A 129 -9.47 15.54 -5.51
CA GLU A 129 -8.54 16.55 -6.03
C GLU A 129 -8.57 17.83 -5.22
N LYS A 130 -9.73 18.27 -4.74
CA LYS A 130 -9.85 19.48 -3.91
C LYS A 130 -9.09 19.28 -2.59
N LEU A 131 -9.33 18.16 -1.90
CA LEU A 131 -8.65 17.84 -0.64
C LEU A 131 -7.14 17.82 -0.78
N TYR A 132 -6.64 17.20 -1.84
CA TYR A 132 -5.19 17.06 -2.06
C TYR A 132 -4.54 18.33 -2.57
N LYS A 133 -5.18 19.11 -3.45
CA LYS A 133 -4.68 20.42 -3.91
C LYS A 133 -4.50 21.44 -2.79
N GLU A 134 -5.31 21.36 -1.74
CA GLU A 134 -5.24 22.25 -0.57
C GLU A 134 -4.23 21.77 0.49
N LEU A 135 -3.47 20.70 0.22
CA LEU A 135 -2.45 20.21 1.13
C LEU A 135 -1.16 21.04 1.00
N SER A 136 -0.77 21.66 2.12
CA SER A 136 0.56 22.30 2.28
C SER A 136 1.64 21.31 2.73
N ILE A 137 1.30 20.05 2.97
CA ILE A 137 2.20 18.98 3.42
C ILE A 137 2.69 18.24 2.18
N PRO A 138 4.00 17.93 2.06
CA PRO A 138 4.54 17.08 1.00
C PRO A 138 3.75 15.78 0.86
N MET A 139 3.37 15.42 -0.36
CA MET A 139 2.56 14.22 -0.60
C MET A 139 3.11 13.39 -1.75
N VAL A 140 3.16 12.09 -1.54
CA VAL A 140 3.38 11.08 -2.58
C VAL A 140 2.13 10.22 -2.71
N SER A 141 1.63 10.05 -3.92
CA SER A 141 0.52 9.14 -4.18
C SER A 141 1.03 7.81 -4.74
N LEU A 142 0.48 6.72 -4.23
CA LEU A 142 0.69 5.35 -4.76
C LEU A 142 -0.28 5.05 -5.92
N TYR A 143 -0.78 6.10 -6.55
CA TYR A 143 -1.65 6.07 -7.72
C TYR A 143 -1.58 7.44 -8.42
N LYS A 144 -2.08 7.55 -9.67
CA LYS A 144 -2.04 8.81 -10.40
C LYS A 144 -2.94 9.87 -9.77
N VAL A 145 -2.33 10.90 -9.16
CA VAL A 145 -2.99 12.12 -8.67
C VAL A 145 -2.34 13.31 -9.36
N ILE A 146 -3.15 14.15 -10.01
CA ILE A 146 -2.66 15.31 -10.76
C ILE A 146 -2.07 16.34 -9.79
N GLY A 147 -0.89 16.87 -10.14
CA GLY A 147 -0.21 17.90 -9.35
C GLY A 147 0.61 17.40 -8.16
N HIS A 148 0.77 16.08 -8.00
CA HIS A 148 1.59 15.48 -6.95
C HIS A 148 2.61 14.49 -7.50
N LYS A 149 3.63 14.16 -6.69
CA LYS A 149 4.56 13.07 -6.98
C LYS A 149 3.80 11.74 -6.91
N ASN A 150 3.98 10.87 -7.89
CA ASN A 150 3.25 9.62 -7.98
C ASN A 150 4.20 8.43 -8.13
N ILE A 151 3.89 7.33 -7.45
CA ILE A 151 4.43 6.01 -7.73
C ILE A 151 3.35 5.25 -8.51
N ILE A 152 3.63 4.99 -9.78
CA ILE A 152 2.74 4.24 -10.65
C ILE A 152 3.43 2.96 -11.05
N ILE A 153 2.76 1.83 -10.85
CA ILE A 153 3.19 0.54 -11.40
C ILE A 153 2.37 0.31 -12.66
N SER A 154 3.06 0.11 -13.76
CA SER A 154 2.39 -0.37 -14.97
C SER A 154 1.92 -1.79 -14.73
N SER A 155 0.60 -1.97 -14.70
CA SER A 155 -0.02 -3.29 -14.58
C SER A 155 -0.24 -3.95 -15.94
N GLU A 156 0.05 -3.25 -17.01
CA GLU A 156 -0.11 -3.72 -18.39
C GLU A 156 0.81 -4.91 -18.68
N GLU A 157 2.11 -4.77 -18.37
CA GLU A 157 3.06 -5.88 -18.53
C GLU A 157 2.64 -7.09 -17.70
N GLY A 158 2.11 -6.90 -16.48
CA GLY A 158 1.58 -7.97 -15.65
C GLY A 158 0.42 -8.72 -16.33
N GLY A 159 -0.50 -7.99 -16.95
CA GLY A 159 -1.58 -8.59 -17.76
C GLY A 159 -1.05 -9.39 -18.95
N ALA A 160 -0.08 -8.84 -19.67
CA ALA A 160 0.56 -9.53 -20.79
C ALA A 160 1.32 -10.80 -20.36
N GLN A 161 1.96 -10.79 -19.19
CA GLN A 161 2.59 -11.99 -18.61
C GLN A 161 1.57 -13.09 -18.33
N VAL A 162 0.39 -12.75 -17.81
CA VAL A 162 -0.70 -13.71 -17.58
C VAL A 162 -1.15 -14.33 -18.90
N ALA A 163 -1.34 -13.52 -19.96
CA ALA A 163 -1.70 -14.03 -21.28
C ALA A 163 -0.66 -15.05 -21.80
N ARG A 164 0.62 -14.71 -21.75
CA ARG A 164 1.70 -15.61 -22.15
C ARG A 164 1.74 -16.90 -21.33
N HIS A 165 1.50 -16.79 -20.02
CA HIS A 165 1.44 -17.96 -19.13
C HIS A 165 0.27 -18.89 -19.51
N PHE A 166 -0.92 -18.36 -19.72
CA PHE A 166 -2.06 -19.15 -20.11
C PHE A 166 -1.86 -19.81 -21.46
N TYR A 167 -1.38 -19.07 -22.46
CA TYR A 167 -1.06 -19.64 -23.77
C TYR A 167 -0.01 -20.75 -23.69
N GLY A 168 1.08 -20.52 -22.96
CA GLY A 168 2.16 -21.50 -22.77
C GLY A 168 1.74 -22.78 -22.03
N THR A 169 0.65 -22.71 -21.26
CA THR A 169 0.03 -23.88 -20.57
C THR A 169 -1.16 -24.48 -21.30
N GLY A 170 -1.40 -24.08 -22.57
CA GLY A 170 -2.49 -24.60 -23.42
C GLY A 170 -3.87 -24.08 -23.03
N ARG A 171 -3.95 -22.98 -22.28
CA ARG A 171 -5.21 -22.34 -21.89
C ARG A 171 -5.55 -21.25 -22.89
N VAL A 172 -6.55 -21.52 -23.75
CA VAL A 172 -6.89 -20.66 -24.90
C VAL A 172 -8.26 -19.98 -24.79
N ARG A 173 -9.11 -20.40 -23.86
CA ARG A 173 -10.39 -19.76 -23.55
C ARG A 173 -10.27 -19.00 -22.26
N VAL A 174 -9.93 -17.70 -22.38
CA VAL A 174 -9.51 -16.86 -21.24
C VAL A 174 -10.64 -15.92 -20.84
N GLY A 175 -10.94 -15.88 -19.54
CA GLY A 175 -11.83 -14.92 -18.93
C GLY A 175 -11.07 -13.93 -18.04
N TYR A 176 -11.69 -12.78 -17.81
CA TYR A 176 -11.19 -11.75 -16.88
C TYR A 176 -12.28 -11.37 -15.87
N LEU A 177 -11.92 -11.30 -14.61
CA LEU A 177 -12.77 -10.74 -13.55
C LEU A 177 -12.04 -9.56 -12.90
N GLY A 178 -12.61 -8.38 -13.04
CA GLY A 178 -12.03 -7.16 -12.48
C GLY A 178 -12.59 -5.86 -13.04
N PRO A 179 -11.98 -4.71 -12.67
CA PRO A 179 -12.39 -3.40 -13.17
C PRO A 179 -12.23 -3.30 -14.68
N THR A 180 -13.21 -2.69 -15.34
CA THR A 180 -13.20 -2.47 -16.80
C THR A 180 -13.02 -1.00 -17.18
N SER A 181 -13.11 -0.07 -16.22
CA SER A 181 -12.95 1.36 -16.51
C SER A 181 -11.49 1.82 -16.37
N ALA A 182 -11.02 2.63 -17.31
CA ALA A 182 -9.68 3.24 -17.29
C ALA A 182 -9.40 4.09 -16.02
N LEU A 183 -10.44 4.52 -15.32
CA LEU A 183 -10.34 5.32 -14.10
C LEU A 183 -9.75 4.57 -12.91
N TYR A 184 -9.68 3.24 -12.98
CA TYR A 184 -9.28 2.37 -11.87
C TYR A 184 -8.05 1.51 -12.16
N GLY A 185 -7.20 1.94 -13.11
CA GLY A 185 -6.02 1.17 -13.50
C GLY A 185 -6.39 -0.10 -14.26
N ASN A 186 -7.14 0.10 -15.35
CA ASN A 186 -7.53 -0.95 -16.29
C ASN A 186 -6.35 -1.51 -17.10
N ASP A 187 -5.14 -1.12 -16.75
CA ASP A 187 -3.91 -1.55 -17.42
C ASP A 187 -3.78 -3.08 -17.43
N LYS A 188 -4.29 -3.77 -16.41
CA LYS A 188 -4.28 -5.25 -16.35
C LYS A 188 -5.11 -5.90 -17.46
N LEU A 189 -6.31 -5.37 -17.70
CA LEU A 189 -7.18 -5.86 -18.76
C LEU A 189 -6.61 -5.52 -20.14
N ALA A 190 -6.09 -4.30 -20.31
CA ALA A 190 -5.43 -3.88 -21.54
C ALA A 190 -4.21 -4.76 -21.85
N GLY A 191 -3.38 -5.03 -20.83
CA GLY A 191 -2.21 -5.90 -20.95
C GLY A 191 -2.60 -7.36 -21.26
N LEU A 192 -3.64 -7.89 -20.62
CA LEU A 192 -4.17 -9.22 -20.92
C LEU A 192 -4.62 -9.30 -22.40
N GLN A 193 -5.40 -8.31 -22.84
CA GLN A 193 -5.88 -8.26 -24.21
C GLN A 193 -4.72 -8.21 -25.20
N ALA A 194 -3.79 -7.27 -25.05
CA ALA A 194 -2.62 -7.15 -25.92
C ALA A 194 -1.77 -8.43 -25.95
N GLY A 195 -1.59 -9.07 -24.78
CA GLY A 195 -0.87 -10.34 -24.70
C GLY A 195 -1.58 -11.49 -25.41
N LEU A 196 -2.90 -11.59 -25.31
CA LEU A 196 -3.71 -12.60 -26.03
C LEU A 196 -3.73 -12.32 -27.53
N ASP A 197 -3.89 -11.07 -27.95
CA ASP A 197 -3.85 -10.68 -29.38
C ASP A 197 -2.53 -11.10 -30.04
N SER A 198 -1.41 -10.98 -29.33
CA SER A 198 -0.11 -11.43 -29.82
C SER A 198 0.00 -12.96 -30.02
N CYS A 199 -0.89 -13.71 -29.38
CA CYS A 199 -1.01 -15.17 -29.52
C CYS A 199 -2.16 -15.58 -30.46
N GLY A 200 -2.85 -14.63 -31.10
CA GLY A 200 -4.02 -14.88 -31.95
C GLY A 200 -5.28 -15.27 -31.18
N LEU A 201 -5.33 -14.92 -29.89
CA LEU A 201 -6.46 -15.21 -28.99
C LEU A 201 -7.16 -13.91 -28.58
N GLN A 202 -8.38 -14.06 -28.06
CA GLN A 202 -9.17 -12.95 -27.50
C GLN A 202 -9.70 -13.32 -26.12
N ILE A 203 -10.11 -12.30 -25.35
CA ILE A 203 -10.79 -12.54 -24.08
C ILE A 203 -12.21 -13.04 -24.38
N GLU A 204 -12.52 -14.25 -23.90
CA GLU A 204 -13.81 -14.90 -24.15
C GLU A 204 -14.90 -14.34 -23.26
N LYS A 205 -14.57 -13.99 -22.02
CA LYS A 205 -15.52 -13.45 -21.05
C LYS A 205 -14.89 -12.39 -20.17
N ILE A 206 -15.60 -11.27 -20.04
CA ILE A 206 -15.27 -10.22 -19.06
C ILE A 206 -16.40 -10.14 -18.03
N LEU A 207 -16.05 -10.26 -16.76
CA LEU A 207 -16.94 -10.05 -15.63
C LEU A 207 -16.52 -8.76 -14.89
N PRO A 208 -17.24 -7.64 -15.11
CA PRO A 208 -16.91 -6.39 -14.45
C PRO A 208 -17.06 -6.49 -12.93
N CYS A 209 -16.00 -6.17 -12.21
CA CYS A 209 -15.99 -6.12 -10.76
C CYS A 209 -15.31 -4.82 -10.32
N ASN A 210 -16.09 -3.82 -9.95
CA ASN A 210 -15.59 -2.52 -9.54
C ASN A 210 -15.26 -2.52 -8.04
N GLN A 211 -13.99 -2.38 -7.72
CA GLN A 211 -13.46 -2.36 -6.34
C GLN A 211 -14.00 -1.24 -5.44
N HIS A 212 -14.74 -0.27 -5.99
CA HIS A 212 -14.99 1.01 -5.33
C HIS A 212 -16.38 1.19 -4.75
N GLU A 213 -17.29 0.26 -4.99
CA GLU A 213 -18.69 0.46 -4.58
C GLU A 213 -19.11 -0.32 -3.32
N THR A 214 -18.39 -1.36 -2.92
CA THR A 214 -18.65 -2.11 -1.66
C THR A 214 -17.43 -2.95 -1.26
N ALA A 215 -17.49 -3.63 -0.09
CA ALA A 215 -16.46 -4.53 0.37
C ALA A 215 -16.05 -5.56 -0.71
N GLU A 216 -14.79 -5.51 -1.14
CA GLU A 216 -14.20 -6.31 -2.24
C GLU A 216 -14.49 -7.80 -2.12
N ASN A 217 -14.53 -8.28 -0.88
CA ASN A 217 -14.53 -9.70 -0.56
C ASN A 217 -15.87 -10.42 -0.80
N GLN A 218 -16.96 -9.70 -1.10
CA GLN A 218 -18.25 -10.33 -1.32
C GLN A 218 -18.72 -10.25 -2.78
N LYS A 219 -18.23 -9.28 -3.55
CA LYS A 219 -18.73 -9.07 -4.91
C LYS A 219 -18.11 -10.03 -5.94
N ALA A 220 -16.83 -10.34 -5.85
CA ALA A 220 -16.18 -11.20 -6.84
C ALA A 220 -16.78 -12.61 -6.81
N TYR A 221 -16.97 -13.18 -5.61
CA TYR A 221 -17.64 -14.46 -5.44
C TYR A 221 -19.07 -14.44 -5.98
N GLN A 222 -19.86 -13.43 -5.61
CA GLN A 222 -21.26 -13.31 -6.07
C GLN A 222 -21.34 -13.18 -7.59
N ILE A 223 -20.59 -12.25 -8.20
CA ILE A 223 -20.56 -12.05 -9.65
C ILE A 223 -20.19 -13.34 -10.37
N PHE A 224 -19.19 -14.06 -9.85
CA PHE A 224 -18.74 -15.29 -10.49
C PHE A 224 -19.73 -16.43 -10.30
N THR A 225 -20.36 -16.56 -9.13
CA THR A 225 -21.41 -17.55 -8.88
C THR A 225 -22.64 -17.29 -9.74
N GLU A 226 -23.08 -16.04 -9.89
CA GLU A 226 -24.16 -15.66 -10.80
C GLU A 226 -23.82 -16.03 -12.26
N TYR A 227 -22.59 -15.81 -12.69
CA TYR A 227 -22.14 -16.26 -14.02
C TYR A 227 -22.24 -17.78 -14.17
N LEU A 228 -21.89 -18.57 -13.15
CA LEU A 228 -21.94 -20.04 -13.22
C LEU A 228 -23.36 -20.61 -13.26
N GLN A 229 -24.39 -19.91 -12.78
CA GLN A 229 -25.79 -20.38 -12.77
C GLN A 229 -26.35 -20.65 -14.16
N GLY A 230 -25.82 -20.05 -15.21
CA GLY A 230 -26.33 -20.22 -16.59
C GLY A 230 -25.28 -20.71 -17.60
N ASN A 231 -24.07 -21.06 -17.14
CA ASN A 231 -22.96 -21.39 -18.03
C ASN A 231 -22.23 -22.66 -17.57
N ASP A 232 -21.69 -23.40 -18.51
CA ASP A 232 -20.75 -24.48 -18.17
C ASP A 232 -19.51 -23.88 -17.48
N PRO A 233 -19.20 -24.29 -16.25
CA PRO A 233 -18.02 -23.75 -15.53
C PRO A 233 -16.69 -24.04 -16.22
N ARG A 234 -16.67 -24.95 -17.22
CA ARG A 234 -15.50 -25.33 -18.03
C ARG A 234 -15.42 -24.63 -19.37
N ALA A 235 -16.46 -23.88 -19.75
CA ALA A 235 -16.51 -23.15 -21.03
C ALA A 235 -15.30 -22.22 -21.16
N VAL A 236 -14.94 -21.49 -20.09
CA VAL A 236 -13.72 -20.70 -19.93
C VAL A 236 -12.72 -21.55 -19.15
N ASN A 237 -11.55 -21.84 -19.73
CA ASN A 237 -10.57 -22.75 -19.11
C ASN A 237 -9.40 -22.05 -18.40
N ALA A 238 -9.41 -20.71 -18.39
CA ALA A 238 -8.48 -19.91 -17.61
C ALA A 238 -9.14 -18.59 -17.18
N TRP A 239 -8.96 -18.20 -15.93
CA TRP A 239 -9.47 -16.93 -15.39
C TRP A 239 -8.35 -16.08 -14.84
N PHE A 240 -8.26 -14.83 -15.30
CA PHE A 240 -7.43 -13.82 -14.69
C PHE A 240 -8.27 -12.93 -13.77
N ALA A 241 -7.99 -12.98 -12.49
CA ALA A 241 -8.60 -12.11 -11.51
C ALA A 241 -7.71 -10.91 -11.21
N HIS A 242 -8.30 -9.74 -11.06
CA HIS A 242 -7.56 -8.49 -10.80
C HIS A 242 -6.77 -8.45 -9.48
N SER A 243 -7.04 -9.39 -8.57
CA SER A 243 -6.36 -9.54 -7.27
C SER A 243 -6.39 -10.99 -6.79
N ASP A 244 -5.52 -11.34 -5.83
CA ASP A 244 -5.49 -12.69 -5.23
C ASP A 244 -6.78 -13.00 -4.46
N ILE A 245 -7.41 -11.99 -3.83
CA ILE A 245 -8.70 -12.15 -3.16
C ILE A 245 -9.76 -12.57 -4.18
N ALA A 246 -9.88 -11.84 -5.28
CA ALA A 246 -10.84 -12.18 -6.32
C ALA A 246 -10.54 -13.54 -6.96
N ALA A 247 -9.26 -13.91 -7.10
CA ALA A 247 -8.86 -15.23 -7.57
C ALA A 247 -9.29 -16.34 -6.59
N SER A 248 -9.16 -16.10 -5.28
CA SER A 248 -9.62 -17.06 -4.26
C SER A 248 -11.12 -17.29 -4.32
N ASP A 249 -11.89 -16.23 -4.58
CA ASP A 249 -13.34 -16.30 -4.77
C ASP A 249 -13.71 -17.13 -6.00
N ILE A 250 -13.00 -16.94 -7.13
CA ILE A 250 -13.18 -17.74 -8.34
C ILE A 250 -12.88 -19.22 -8.07
N ILE A 251 -11.74 -19.51 -7.43
CA ILE A 251 -11.34 -20.89 -7.11
C ILE A 251 -12.38 -21.56 -6.24
N ARG A 252 -12.85 -20.87 -5.19
CA ARG A 252 -13.90 -21.36 -4.31
C ARG A 252 -15.16 -21.69 -5.07
N ALA A 253 -15.68 -20.78 -5.90
CA ALA A 253 -16.88 -20.99 -6.66
C ALA A 253 -16.77 -22.15 -7.67
N LEU A 254 -15.61 -22.28 -8.36
CA LEU A 254 -15.35 -23.41 -9.26
C LEU A 254 -15.35 -24.75 -8.52
N MET A 255 -14.68 -24.83 -7.37
CA MET A 255 -14.61 -26.05 -6.56
C MET A 255 -15.98 -26.44 -6.01
N GLU A 256 -16.82 -25.49 -5.58
CA GLU A 256 -18.20 -25.72 -5.17
C GLU A 256 -19.09 -26.26 -6.30
N HIS A 257 -18.71 -26.00 -7.57
CA HIS A 257 -19.36 -26.55 -8.77
C HIS A 257 -18.66 -27.82 -9.30
N GLY A 258 -17.79 -28.45 -8.49
CA GLY A 258 -17.13 -29.72 -8.82
C GLY A 258 -16.05 -29.60 -9.91
N VAL A 259 -15.49 -28.41 -10.12
CA VAL A 259 -14.39 -28.18 -11.09
C VAL A 259 -13.05 -28.31 -10.39
N GLN A 260 -12.13 -29.06 -11.00
CA GLN A 260 -10.78 -29.21 -10.50
C GLN A 260 -9.89 -28.04 -10.95
N VAL A 261 -9.31 -27.33 -9.97
CA VAL A 261 -8.38 -26.22 -10.21
C VAL A 261 -6.98 -26.66 -9.74
N PRO A 262 -5.96 -26.59 -10.58
CA PRO A 262 -5.88 -25.99 -11.92
C PRO A 262 -6.16 -26.97 -13.08
N GLN A 263 -6.50 -28.24 -12.84
CA GLN A 263 -6.50 -29.30 -13.87
C GLN A 263 -7.50 -29.00 -15.01
N GLU A 264 -8.74 -28.67 -14.69
CA GLU A 264 -9.77 -28.36 -15.67
C GLU A 264 -9.81 -26.85 -16.00
N VAL A 265 -9.73 -25.99 -14.96
CA VAL A 265 -9.73 -24.54 -15.10
C VAL A 265 -8.58 -23.94 -14.32
N SER A 266 -7.75 -23.16 -14.98
CA SER A 266 -6.66 -22.43 -14.34
C SER A 266 -7.12 -21.06 -13.85
N VAL A 267 -6.57 -20.61 -12.72
CA VAL A 267 -6.83 -19.26 -12.17
C VAL A 267 -5.51 -18.56 -11.88
N CYS A 268 -5.40 -17.30 -12.29
CA CYS A 268 -4.26 -16.44 -11.99
C CYS A 268 -4.76 -15.20 -11.26
N GLY A 269 -4.07 -14.84 -10.17
CA GLY A 269 -4.31 -13.64 -9.38
C GLY A 269 -3.34 -12.51 -9.70
N TYR A 270 -3.35 -11.51 -8.84
CA TYR A 270 -2.48 -10.34 -8.91
C TYR A 270 -2.15 -9.84 -7.51
N ASN A 271 -0.93 -9.44 -7.28
CA ASN A 271 -0.22 -8.87 -6.15
C ASN A 271 0.73 -9.85 -5.44
N ASP A 272 0.62 -11.16 -5.62
CA ASP A 272 1.40 -12.22 -4.95
C ASP A 272 1.42 -12.03 -3.41
N THR A 273 0.25 -11.85 -2.85
CA THR A 273 0.07 -11.65 -1.41
C THR A 273 0.30 -12.96 -0.64
N LEU A 274 0.39 -12.85 0.69
CA LEU A 274 0.51 -14.03 1.55
C LEU A 274 -0.65 -15.03 1.32
N LEU A 275 -1.85 -14.53 0.96
CA LEU A 275 -2.99 -15.37 0.63
C LEU A 275 -2.66 -16.31 -0.54
N ALA A 276 -2.11 -15.79 -1.63
CA ALA A 276 -1.77 -16.58 -2.82
C ALA A 276 -0.84 -17.76 -2.49
N ARG A 277 0.12 -17.53 -1.61
CA ARG A 277 1.12 -18.55 -1.19
C ARG A 277 0.59 -19.57 -0.18
N LYS A 278 -0.46 -19.23 0.58
CA LYS A 278 -1.02 -20.09 1.65
C LYS A 278 -2.25 -20.86 1.24
N MET A 279 -2.86 -20.53 0.11
CA MET A 279 -4.00 -21.30 -0.44
C MET A 279 -3.61 -22.73 -0.81
N ILE A 280 -4.61 -23.59 -0.90
CA ILE A 280 -4.50 -24.97 -1.41
C ILE A 280 -5.57 -25.17 -2.51
N PRO A 281 -5.16 -25.33 -3.79
CA PRO A 281 -3.79 -25.21 -4.31
C PRO A 281 -3.23 -23.79 -4.18
N SER A 282 -1.89 -23.66 -4.16
CA SER A 282 -1.26 -22.34 -4.18
C SER A 282 -1.60 -21.61 -5.48
N LEU A 283 -1.82 -20.29 -5.37
CA LEU A 283 -2.27 -19.46 -6.49
C LEU A 283 -1.09 -18.95 -7.31
N THR A 284 -1.14 -19.16 -8.62
CA THR A 284 -0.30 -18.41 -9.57
C THR A 284 -0.72 -16.93 -9.54
N SER A 285 0.22 -16.03 -9.31
CA SER A 285 -0.08 -14.61 -9.17
C SER A 285 1.03 -13.73 -9.72
N VAL A 286 0.68 -12.59 -10.29
CA VAL A 286 1.64 -11.55 -10.69
C VAL A 286 2.08 -10.78 -9.45
N ALA A 287 3.40 -10.75 -9.21
CA ALA A 287 3.93 -10.06 -8.03
C ALA A 287 3.91 -8.54 -8.18
N SER A 288 3.42 -7.84 -7.15
CA SER A 288 3.60 -6.39 -7.00
C SER A 288 4.93 -6.10 -6.30
N PRO A 289 5.76 -5.15 -6.80
CA PRO A 289 7.07 -4.85 -6.23
C PRO A 289 6.96 -3.98 -4.96
N VAL A 290 6.36 -4.54 -3.90
CA VAL A 290 5.99 -3.82 -2.66
C VAL A 290 7.17 -3.11 -2.00
N ASP A 291 8.33 -3.76 -1.92
CA ASP A 291 9.54 -3.19 -1.30
C ASP A 291 10.10 -2.02 -2.12
N GLU A 292 10.06 -2.12 -3.44
CA GLU A 292 10.48 -1.04 -4.33
C GLU A 292 9.52 0.15 -4.27
N MET A 293 8.21 -0.12 -4.24
CA MET A 293 7.18 0.92 -4.05
C MET A 293 7.41 1.70 -2.76
N ALA A 294 7.63 1.00 -1.66
CA ALA A 294 7.86 1.61 -0.35
C ALA A 294 9.13 2.47 -0.35
N ARG A 295 10.24 1.93 -0.85
CA ARG A 295 11.52 2.64 -0.96
C ARG A 295 11.40 3.90 -1.80
N ASN A 296 10.77 3.79 -2.98
CA ASN A 296 10.59 4.92 -3.87
C ASN A 296 9.64 5.96 -3.27
N ALA A 297 8.59 5.55 -2.56
CA ALA A 297 7.65 6.47 -1.91
C ALA A 297 8.34 7.29 -0.82
N ILE A 298 9.12 6.66 0.06
CA ILE A 298 9.89 7.36 1.10
C ILE A 298 10.96 8.25 0.46
N ALA A 299 11.73 7.75 -0.51
CA ALA A 299 12.75 8.54 -1.19
C ALA A 299 12.18 9.77 -1.90
N LEU A 300 11.02 9.65 -2.55
CA LEU A 300 10.35 10.78 -3.21
C LEU A 300 9.74 11.77 -2.19
N LEU A 301 9.27 11.29 -1.05
CA LEU A 301 8.67 12.13 -0.02
C LEU A 301 9.73 13.00 0.67
N LEU A 302 10.91 12.43 0.94
CA LEU A 302 12.00 13.09 1.69
C LEU A 302 12.98 13.87 0.78
N LYS A 303 12.90 13.72 -0.55
CA LYS A 303 13.64 14.55 -1.51
C LYS A 303 12.84 15.82 -1.80
N GLU A 304 13.14 16.87 -1.07
CA GLU A 304 12.82 18.24 -1.49
C GLU A 304 14.06 18.92 -2.09
#